data_dacf0fda93e5c0376ec71607e7d3ebd0
#
_entry.id   dacf0fda93e5c0376ec71607e7d3ebd0
#
_cell.length_a   1.000
_cell.length_b   1.000
_cell.length_c   1.000
_cell.angle_alpha   90.00
_cell.angle_beta   90.00
_cell.angle_gamma   90.00
#
_symmetry.space_group_name_H-M   'P 1'
#
loop_
_entity.id
_entity.type
_entity.pdbx_description
1 polymer ?
#
loop_
_entity_poly.entity_id
_entity_poly.type
_entity_poly.pdbx_seq_one_letter_code
_entity_poly.pdbx_strand_id
1 'polypeptide(L)'
;MKKQTDVLAHYPDILCQGQLCEAAHISKRRARYLLDKGLIPNVHSPNRRLGYKIKKEDVRVFLRELKENPERYALPASARPRKPASPKLLEAYYLAQLESYPDILDAKQVIELTGYGTTSVHRWLSSGKLKSFLCGNKRRIPKKFLLAFLLSKAYNEIPHKSGKHQAALRRCRGKAAAE
;
A
#
# COMPACT_ATOMS: atom_id res chain seq x y z
N MET A 1 -36.66 11.45 23.37
CA MET A 1 -35.34 10.92 23.75
C MET A 1 -35.05 9.68 22.93
N LYS A 2 -34.16 9.73 21.92
CA LYS A 2 -33.74 8.54 21.14
C LYS A 2 -32.91 7.64 22.05
N LYS A 3 -33.37 6.41 22.33
CA LYS A 3 -32.60 5.38 23.04
C LYS A 3 -31.27 5.20 22.31
N GLN A 4 -30.16 5.59 22.95
CA GLN A 4 -28.82 5.38 22.46
C GLN A 4 -28.55 3.88 22.59
N THR A 5 -28.74 3.14 21.52
CA THR A 5 -28.44 1.70 21.45
C THR A 5 -26.96 1.53 21.76
N ASP A 6 -26.62 0.82 22.83
CA ASP A 6 -25.23 0.55 23.19
C ASP A 6 -24.60 -0.33 22.10
N VAL A 7 -23.81 0.30 21.22
CA VAL A 7 -23.12 -0.38 20.11
C VAL A 7 -22.29 -1.58 20.59
N LEU A 8 -21.88 -1.56 21.86
CA LEU A 8 -21.04 -2.61 22.45
C LEU A 8 -21.83 -3.75 23.12
N ALA A 9 -23.17 -3.70 23.11
CA ALA A 9 -23.99 -4.72 23.82
C ALA A 9 -23.66 -6.15 23.40
N HIS A 10 -23.39 -6.38 22.12
CA HIS A 10 -23.12 -7.71 21.54
C HIS A 10 -21.65 -8.15 21.55
N TYR A 11 -20.74 -7.30 22.05
CA TYR A 11 -19.32 -7.64 22.10
C TYR A 11 -18.93 -8.23 23.47
N PRO A 12 -17.91 -9.12 23.51
CA PRO A 12 -17.38 -9.67 24.76
C PRO A 12 -16.71 -8.59 25.63
N ASP A 13 -16.45 -8.89 26.90
CA ASP A 13 -15.80 -7.95 27.82
C ASP A 13 -14.36 -7.59 27.44
N ILE A 14 -13.69 -8.48 26.70
CA ILE A 14 -12.37 -8.25 26.11
C ILE A 14 -12.49 -8.34 24.59
N LEU A 15 -12.25 -7.23 23.92
CA LEU A 15 -12.29 -7.14 22.46
C LEU A 15 -10.91 -7.39 21.86
N CYS A 16 -10.90 -7.96 20.66
CA CYS A 16 -9.73 -7.99 19.79
C CYS A 16 -9.71 -6.76 18.85
N GLN A 17 -8.58 -6.55 18.15
CA GLN A 17 -8.45 -5.45 17.17
C GLN A 17 -9.55 -5.47 16.11
N GLY A 18 -9.96 -6.64 15.62
CA GLY A 18 -11.01 -6.77 14.60
C GLY A 18 -12.33 -6.20 15.09
N GLN A 19 -12.76 -6.61 16.29
CA GLN A 19 -13.99 -6.14 16.94
C GLN A 19 -13.95 -4.64 17.25
N LEU A 20 -12.79 -4.09 17.65
CA LEU A 20 -12.61 -2.64 17.77
C LEU A 20 -12.84 -1.92 16.42
N CYS A 21 -12.31 -2.47 15.32
CA CYS A 21 -12.51 -1.89 13.99
C CYS A 21 -14.00 -1.85 13.60
N GLU A 22 -14.73 -2.90 13.88
CA GLU A 22 -16.17 -3.02 13.61
C GLU A 22 -16.97 -2.05 14.47
N ALA A 23 -16.77 -2.06 15.79
CA ALA A 23 -17.49 -1.22 16.73
C ALA A 23 -17.28 0.28 16.51
N ALA A 24 -16.07 0.68 16.12
CA ALA A 24 -15.69 2.08 15.92
C ALA A 24 -15.74 2.53 14.45
N HIS A 25 -16.07 1.64 13.50
CA HIS A 25 -16.03 1.90 12.06
C HIS A 25 -14.69 2.49 11.58
N ILE A 26 -13.57 1.98 12.11
CA ILE A 26 -12.22 2.44 11.76
C ILE A 26 -11.45 1.34 11.02
N SER A 27 -10.49 1.77 10.18
CA SER A 27 -9.63 0.82 9.48
C SER A 27 -8.67 0.09 10.44
N LYS A 28 -8.28 -1.15 10.10
CA LYS A 28 -7.27 -1.93 10.85
C LYS A 28 -5.98 -1.14 11.09
N ARG A 29 -5.57 -0.31 10.12
CA ARG A 29 -4.38 0.53 10.22
C ARG A 29 -4.55 1.61 11.28
N ARG A 30 -5.73 2.27 11.33
CA ARG A 30 -6.03 3.29 12.34
C ARG A 30 -6.12 2.65 13.73
N ALA A 31 -6.84 1.55 13.86
CA ALA A 31 -6.93 0.81 15.12
C ALA A 31 -5.54 0.42 15.65
N ARG A 32 -4.69 -0.18 14.80
CA ARG A 32 -3.32 -0.54 15.20
C ARG A 32 -2.51 0.67 15.66
N TYR A 33 -2.58 1.78 14.92
CA TYR A 33 -1.88 3.01 15.32
C TYR A 33 -2.32 3.50 16.71
N LEU A 34 -3.63 3.51 16.98
CA LEU A 34 -4.18 3.95 18.25
C LEU A 34 -3.76 3.04 19.42
N LEU A 35 -3.73 1.73 19.18
CA LEU A 35 -3.29 0.72 20.15
C LEU A 35 -1.78 0.78 20.41
N ASP A 36 -0.96 0.87 19.35
CA ASP A 36 0.51 0.97 19.45
C ASP A 36 0.96 2.27 20.14
N LYS A 37 0.18 3.35 20.03
CA LYS A 37 0.44 4.62 20.69
C LYS A 37 -0.15 4.73 22.10
N GLY A 38 -0.84 3.68 22.57
CA GLY A 38 -1.47 3.70 23.88
C GLY A 38 -2.64 4.68 24.03
N LEU A 39 -3.17 5.20 22.88
CA LEU A 39 -4.33 6.09 22.88
C LEU A 39 -5.63 5.37 23.28
N ILE A 40 -5.64 4.06 23.13
CA ILE A 40 -6.64 3.15 23.68
C ILE A 40 -5.90 2.18 24.59
N PRO A 41 -6.24 2.11 25.88
CA PRO A 41 -5.63 1.17 26.81
C PRO A 41 -5.79 -0.26 26.30
N ASN A 42 -4.70 -1.01 26.30
CA ASN A 42 -4.71 -2.37 25.79
C ASN A 42 -3.56 -3.19 26.40
N VAL A 43 -3.71 -4.50 26.36
CA VAL A 43 -2.64 -5.44 26.67
C VAL A 43 -2.24 -6.12 25.37
N HIS A 44 -1.03 -5.88 24.93
CA HIS A 44 -0.45 -6.57 23.77
C HIS A 44 0.26 -7.84 24.21
N SER A 45 -0.20 -8.98 23.72
CA SER A 45 0.49 -10.25 23.98
C SER A 45 1.77 -10.32 23.13
N PRO A 46 2.92 -10.69 23.71
CA PRO A 46 4.15 -10.93 22.95
C PRO A 46 3.97 -12.07 21.92
N ASN A 47 3.01 -12.94 22.12
CA ASN A 47 2.65 -13.95 21.15
C ASN A 47 1.81 -13.33 20.03
N ARG A 48 2.36 -13.27 18.81
CA ARG A 48 1.70 -12.69 17.61
C ARG A 48 0.30 -13.26 17.31
N ARG A 49 -0.02 -14.46 17.77
CA ARG A 49 -1.33 -15.09 17.57
C ARG A 49 -2.42 -14.51 18.47
N LEU A 50 -2.07 -13.99 19.67
CA LEU A 50 -3.04 -13.49 20.65
C LEU A 50 -3.41 -12.01 20.46
N GLY A 51 -2.60 -11.25 19.72
CA GLY A 51 -2.89 -9.85 19.34
C GLY A 51 -3.15 -8.90 20.51
N TYR A 52 -3.97 -7.90 20.28
CA TYR A 52 -4.39 -6.92 21.29
C TYR A 52 -5.61 -7.41 22.05
N LYS A 53 -5.58 -7.23 23.38
CA LYS A 53 -6.71 -7.42 24.30
C LYS A 53 -7.14 -6.05 24.82
N ILE A 54 -8.37 -5.67 24.57
CA ILE A 54 -8.90 -4.32 24.85
C ILE A 54 -10.15 -4.51 25.72
N LYS A 55 -10.21 -3.87 26.87
CA LYS A 55 -11.39 -3.96 27.72
C LYS A 55 -12.56 -3.20 27.06
N LYS A 56 -13.75 -3.74 27.17
CA LYS A 56 -14.99 -3.16 26.65
C LYS A 56 -15.20 -1.72 27.15
N GLU A 57 -14.88 -1.47 28.41
CA GLU A 57 -14.99 -0.15 29.02
C GLU A 57 -14.07 0.87 28.35
N ASP A 58 -12.84 0.49 28.05
CA ASP A 58 -11.87 1.37 27.36
C ASP A 58 -12.34 1.71 25.96
N VAL A 59 -12.98 0.75 25.27
CA VAL A 59 -13.61 1.01 23.97
C VAL A 59 -14.79 1.95 24.12
N ARG A 60 -15.59 1.85 25.18
CA ARG A 60 -16.72 2.74 25.43
C ARG A 60 -16.25 4.19 25.66
N VAL A 61 -15.20 4.37 26.47
CA VAL A 61 -14.56 5.67 26.69
C VAL A 61 -14.03 6.23 25.36
N PHE A 62 -13.29 5.40 24.62
CA PHE A 62 -12.76 5.79 23.30
C PHE A 62 -13.85 6.25 22.32
N LEU A 63 -14.96 5.52 22.21
CA LEU A 63 -16.08 5.86 21.32
C LEU A 63 -16.74 7.20 21.70
N ARG A 64 -16.79 7.52 22.98
CA ARG A 64 -17.27 8.82 23.49
C ARG A 64 -16.31 9.94 23.12
N GLU A 65 -15.04 9.79 23.49
CA GLU A 65 -14.01 10.78 23.19
C GLU A 65 -13.77 10.99 21.69
N LEU A 66 -13.94 9.95 20.87
CA LEU A 66 -13.85 10.05 19.42
C LEU A 66 -14.90 10.99 18.82
N LYS A 67 -16.09 11.08 19.45
CA LYS A 67 -17.15 12.01 19.04
C LYS A 67 -16.85 13.44 19.47
N GLU A 68 -16.29 13.62 20.67
CA GLU A 68 -16.01 14.92 21.26
C GLU A 68 -14.72 15.54 20.68
N ASN A 69 -13.66 14.71 20.50
CA ASN A 69 -12.34 15.15 20.06
C ASN A 69 -11.78 14.28 18.93
N PRO A 70 -12.36 14.30 17.72
CA PRO A 70 -11.95 13.44 16.62
C PRO A 70 -10.50 13.65 16.16
N GLU A 71 -9.95 14.85 16.38
CA GLU A 71 -8.58 15.21 15.98
C GLU A 71 -7.51 14.46 16.78
N ARG A 72 -7.75 14.25 18.09
CA ARG A 72 -6.86 13.50 18.99
C ARG A 72 -6.57 12.09 18.46
N TYR A 73 -7.58 11.47 17.84
CA TYR A 73 -7.53 10.11 17.31
C TYR A 73 -7.30 10.04 15.81
N ALA A 74 -6.98 11.18 15.17
CA ALA A 74 -6.67 11.23 13.75
C ALA A 74 -5.31 10.60 13.46
N LEU A 75 -5.22 9.87 12.33
CA LEU A 75 -3.92 9.41 11.85
C LEU A 75 -3.05 10.61 11.45
N PRO A 76 -1.78 10.66 11.87
CA PRO A 76 -0.85 11.67 11.39
C PRO A 76 -0.73 11.61 9.86
N ALA A 77 -0.37 12.72 9.22
CA ALA A 77 -0.27 12.82 7.77
C ALA A 77 0.65 11.72 7.16
N SER A 78 1.73 11.37 7.85
CA SER A 78 2.67 10.30 7.47
C SER A 78 2.04 8.90 7.49
N ALA A 79 1.03 8.68 8.34
CA ALA A 79 0.32 7.42 8.48
C ALA A 79 -0.97 7.33 7.64
N ARG A 80 -1.36 8.40 6.93
CA ARG A 80 -2.54 8.38 6.04
C ARG A 80 -2.27 7.51 4.81
N PRO A 81 -3.30 6.87 4.22
CA PRO A 81 -3.16 6.19 2.94
C PRO A 81 -2.60 7.18 1.90
N ARG A 82 -1.52 6.77 1.25
CA ARG A 82 -0.95 7.62 0.19
C ARG A 82 -1.88 7.62 -1.02
N LYS A 83 -2.12 8.80 -1.60
CA LYS A 83 -2.84 8.92 -2.87
C LYS A 83 -2.17 8.01 -3.93
N PRO A 84 -2.94 7.36 -4.82
CA PRO A 84 -2.35 6.61 -5.92
C PRO A 84 -1.52 7.55 -6.80
N ALA A 85 -0.49 7.00 -7.46
CA ALA A 85 0.27 7.77 -8.43
C ALA A 85 -0.60 8.06 -9.66
N SER A 86 -0.47 9.26 -10.23
CA SER A 86 -1.19 9.62 -11.46
C SER A 86 -0.69 8.77 -12.63
N PRO A 87 -1.57 8.11 -13.40
CA PRO A 87 -1.17 7.32 -14.57
C PRO A 87 -0.41 8.18 -15.61
N LYS A 88 -0.88 9.40 -15.89
CA LYS A 88 -0.23 10.32 -16.82
C LYS A 88 1.19 10.70 -16.39
N LEU A 89 1.39 10.95 -15.09
CA LEU A 89 2.71 11.29 -14.57
C LEU A 89 3.65 10.08 -14.55
N LEU A 90 3.12 8.88 -14.31
CA LEU A 90 3.91 7.63 -14.42
C LEU A 90 4.35 7.37 -15.85
N GLU A 91 3.47 7.57 -16.81
CA GLU A 91 3.78 7.45 -18.23
C GLU A 91 4.89 8.41 -18.65
N ALA A 92 4.73 9.71 -18.37
CA ALA A 92 5.74 10.73 -18.65
C ALA A 92 7.08 10.41 -17.97
N TYR A 93 7.05 9.94 -16.72
CA TYR A 93 8.24 9.55 -16.00
C TYR A 93 8.98 8.38 -16.67
N TYR A 94 8.25 7.31 -17.06
CA TYR A 94 8.89 6.17 -17.69
C TYR A 94 9.31 6.44 -19.12
N LEU A 95 8.61 7.27 -19.88
CA LEU A 95 9.05 7.74 -21.20
C LEU A 95 10.41 8.45 -21.10
N ALA A 96 10.54 9.40 -20.19
CA ALA A 96 11.79 10.10 -19.96
C ALA A 96 12.94 9.17 -19.54
N GLN A 97 12.65 8.14 -18.71
CA GLN A 97 13.65 7.14 -18.35
C GLN A 97 14.08 6.25 -19.52
N LEU A 98 13.16 5.97 -20.44
CA LEU A 98 13.40 5.14 -21.62
C LEU A 98 14.15 5.86 -22.74
N GLU A 99 14.21 7.18 -22.73
CA GLU A 99 14.94 7.96 -23.76
C GLU A 99 16.41 7.53 -23.90
N SER A 100 17.08 7.25 -22.77
CA SER A 100 18.48 6.84 -22.74
C SER A 100 18.74 5.38 -23.15
N TYR A 101 17.70 4.59 -23.42
CA TYR A 101 17.82 3.20 -23.82
C TYR A 101 17.54 3.02 -25.32
N PRO A 102 18.05 1.93 -25.96
CA PRO A 102 17.70 1.61 -27.34
C PRO A 102 16.24 1.17 -27.48
N ASP A 103 15.67 1.25 -28.69
CA ASP A 103 14.26 0.89 -28.95
C ASP A 103 13.92 -0.56 -28.64
N ILE A 104 14.94 -1.41 -28.66
CA ILE A 104 14.85 -2.84 -28.33
C ILE A 104 15.82 -3.12 -27.18
N LEU A 105 15.28 -3.44 -26.01
CA LEU A 105 16.04 -3.73 -24.80
C LEU A 105 16.31 -5.23 -24.66
N ASP A 106 17.34 -5.52 -23.88
CA ASP A 106 17.59 -6.86 -23.35
C ASP A 106 17.14 -6.99 -21.87
N ALA A 107 17.23 -8.21 -21.32
CA ALA A 107 16.83 -8.45 -19.93
C ALA A 107 17.70 -7.67 -18.92
N LYS A 108 18.98 -7.45 -19.20
CA LYS A 108 19.89 -6.71 -18.30
C LYS A 108 19.44 -5.25 -18.19
N GLN A 109 19.11 -4.61 -19.32
CA GLN A 109 18.62 -3.24 -19.34
C GLN A 109 17.28 -3.10 -18.62
N VAL A 110 16.39 -4.08 -18.71
CA VAL A 110 15.14 -4.10 -17.94
C VAL A 110 15.41 -4.22 -16.44
N ILE A 111 16.37 -5.06 -16.03
CA ILE A 111 16.80 -5.19 -14.63
C ILE A 111 17.34 -3.84 -14.13
N GLU A 112 18.20 -3.22 -14.91
CA GLU A 112 18.77 -1.91 -14.58
C GLU A 112 17.69 -0.83 -14.44
N LEU A 113 16.83 -0.68 -15.42
CA LEU A 113 15.75 0.33 -15.41
C LEU A 113 14.79 0.12 -14.23
N THR A 114 14.35 -1.10 -13.98
CA THR A 114 13.32 -1.41 -12.99
C THR A 114 13.85 -1.63 -11.57
N GLY A 115 15.14 -1.98 -11.44
CA GLY A 115 15.77 -2.32 -10.16
C GLY A 115 15.26 -3.62 -9.54
N TYR A 116 14.64 -4.50 -10.33
CA TYR A 116 14.27 -5.85 -9.90
C TYR A 116 15.37 -6.85 -10.25
N GLY A 117 15.45 -7.93 -9.47
CA GLY A 117 16.44 -8.97 -9.71
C GLY A 117 16.12 -9.81 -10.97
N THR A 118 17.15 -10.51 -11.46
CA THR A 118 17.13 -11.38 -12.65
C THR A 118 15.93 -12.35 -12.63
N THR A 119 15.70 -13.03 -11.51
CA THR A 119 14.61 -14.00 -11.35
C THR A 119 13.23 -13.39 -11.61
N SER A 120 12.99 -12.16 -11.14
CA SER A 120 11.71 -11.46 -11.32
C SER A 120 11.49 -11.10 -12.79
N VAL A 121 12.51 -10.55 -13.46
CA VAL A 121 12.42 -10.17 -14.86
C VAL A 121 12.24 -11.40 -15.76
N HIS A 122 12.99 -12.49 -15.52
CA HIS A 122 12.80 -13.72 -16.25
C HIS A 122 11.41 -14.34 -16.05
N ARG A 123 10.85 -14.26 -14.83
CA ARG A 123 9.48 -14.70 -14.55
C ARG A 123 8.45 -13.90 -15.34
N TRP A 124 8.63 -12.58 -15.48
CA TRP A 124 7.71 -11.76 -16.28
C TRP A 124 7.78 -12.11 -17.76
N LEU A 125 8.98 -12.39 -18.27
CA LEU A 125 9.20 -12.78 -19.66
C LEU A 125 8.64 -14.20 -19.95
N SER A 126 8.85 -15.15 -19.05
CA SER A 126 8.36 -16.54 -19.23
C SER A 126 6.85 -16.66 -19.06
N SER A 127 6.26 -15.87 -18.17
CA SER A 127 4.81 -15.84 -17.95
C SER A 127 4.04 -15.00 -18.99
N GLY A 128 4.74 -14.36 -19.94
CA GLY A 128 4.12 -13.47 -20.93
C GLY A 128 3.61 -12.14 -20.41
N LYS A 129 3.80 -11.85 -19.10
CA LYS A 129 3.42 -10.54 -18.50
C LYS A 129 4.18 -9.39 -19.15
N LEU A 130 5.47 -9.57 -19.38
CA LEU A 130 6.29 -8.67 -20.21
C LEU A 130 6.46 -9.30 -21.58
N LYS A 131 5.83 -8.71 -22.60
CA LYS A 131 5.90 -9.16 -23.97
C LYS A 131 7.31 -8.99 -24.53
N SER A 132 7.81 -10.02 -25.21
CA SER A 132 9.12 -10.04 -25.83
C SER A 132 9.08 -10.99 -27.03
N PHE A 133 10.08 -10.88 -27.91
CA PHE A 133 10.30 -11.85 -28.98
C PHE A 133 11.70 -12.46 -28.86
N LEU A 134 11.87 -13.64 -29.45
CA LEU A 134 13.17 -14.29 -29.55
C LEU A 134 13.90 -13.82 -30.79
N CYS A 135 15.17 -13.47 -30.61
CA CYS A 135 16.09 -13.21 -31.70
C CYS A 135 17.34 -14.07 -31.43
N GLY A 136 17.46 -15.18 -32.14
CA GLY A 136 18.38 -16.26 -31.78
C GLY A 136 18.05 -16.79 -30.38
N ASN A 137 19.06 -16.92 -29.52
CA ASN A 137 18.89 -17.40 -28.15
C ASN A 137 18.60 -16.27 -27.12
N LYS A 138 18.35 -15.04 -27.58
CA LYS A 138 18.18 -13.88 -26.71
C LYS A 138 16.74 -13.32 -26.81
N ARG A 139 16.13 -13.06 -25.65
CA ARG A 139 14.86 -12.35 -25.60
C ARG A 139 15.08 -10.86 -25.81
N ARG A 140 14.30 -10.27 -26.72
CA ARG A 140 14.32 -8.86 -27.05
C ARG A 140 12.99 -8.20 -26.69
N ILE A 141 13.07 -7.04 -26.05
CA ILE A 141 11.93 -6.36 -25.46
C ILE A 141 11.80 -4.96 -26.08
N PRO A 142 10.84 -4.73 -26.97
CA PRO A 142 10.57 -3.38 -27.50
C PRO A 142 10.16 -2.42 -26.39
N LYS A 143 10.64 -1.17 -26.44
CA LYS A 143 10.27 -0.09 -25.50
C LYS A 143 8.76 0.00 -25.27
N LYS A 144 7.96 -0.08 -26.33
CA LYS A 144 6.49 -0.05 -26.25
C LYS A 144 5.88 -1.14 -25.35
N PHE A 145 6.45 -2.34 -25.39
CA PHE A 145 5.97 -3.45 -24.55
C PHE A 145 6.41 -3.28 -23.11
N LEU A 146 7.63 -2.77 -22.90
CA LEU A 146 8.11 -2.47 -21.57
C LEU A 146 7.29 -1.34 -20.94
N LEU A 147 7.04 -0.25 -21.64
CA LEU A 147 6.21 0.86 -21.18
C LEU A 147 4.80 0.38 -20.80
N ALA A 148 4.14 -0.37 -21.68
CA ALA A 148 2.83 -0.94 -21.41
C ALA A 148 2.82 -1.82 -20.15
N PHE A 149 3.87 -2.61 -19.93
CA PHE A 149 4.01 -3.42 -18.74
C PHE A 149 4.20 -2.56 -17.48
N LEU A 150 5.08 -1.55 -17.51
CA LEU A 150 5.34 -0.65 -16.37
C LEU A 150 4.10 0.14 -15.94
N LEU A 151 3.19 0.43 -16.86
CA LEU A 151 1.91 1.09 -16.59
C LEU A 151 0.81 0.11 -16.18
N SER A 152 1.01 -1.20 -16.37
CA SER A 152 0.00 -2.21 -16.10
C SER A 152 -0.28 -2.39 -14.60
N LYS A 153 -1.50 -2.83 -14.30
CA LYS A 153 -1.90 -3.25 -12.95
C LYS A 153 -0.97 -4.34 -12.39
N ALA A 154 -0.58 -5.30 -13.25
CA ALA A 154 0.30 -6.40 -12.86
C ALA A 154 1.67 -5.94 -12.32
N TYR A 155 2.24 -4.87 -12.87
CA TYR A 155 3.48 -4.27 -12.36
C TYR A 155 3.23 -3.43 -11.11
N ASN A 156 2.21 -2.58 -11.12
CA ASN A 156 1.95 -1.64 -10.03
C ASN A 156 1.45 -2.31 -8.73
N GLU A 157 0.85 -3.50 -8.81
CA GLU A 157 0.40 -4.27 -7.66
C GLU A 157 1.43 -5.27 -7.10
N ILE A 158 2.66 -5.30 -7.61
CA ILE A 158 3.73 -6.14 -7.05
C ILE A 158 3.88 -5.84 -5.55
N PRO A 159 3.77 -6.84 -4.65
CA PRO A 159 3.81 -6.62 -3.21
C PRO A 159 5.14 -6.01 -2.73
N HIS A 160 6.25 -6.60 -3.17
CA HIS A 160 7.60 -6.15 -2.80
C HIS A 160 8.21 -5.35 -3.95
N LYS A 161 8.04 -4.03 -3.88
CA LYS A 161 8.52 -3.12 -4.91
C LYS A 161 10.01 -2.82 -4.76
N SER A 162 10.73 -2.79 -5.89
CA SER A 162 12.12 -2.34 -5.93
C SER A 162 12.26 -0.88 -5.49
N GLY A 163 13.48 -0.46 -5.12
CA GLY A 163 13.76 0.93 -4.78
C GLY A 163 13.40 1.90 -5.91
N LYS A 164 13.75 1.56 -7.17
CA LYS A 164 13.42 2.36 -8.36
C LYS A 164 11.92 2.46 -8.61
N HIS A 165 11.17 1.36 -8.47
CA HIS A 165 9.70 1.36 -8.57
C HIS A 165 9.07 2.25 -7.48
N GLN A 166 9.54 2.15 -6.23
CA GLN A 166 9.05 3.01 -5.15
C GLN A 166 9.36 4.49 -5.40
N ALA A 167 10.54 4.81 -5.93
CA ALA A 167 10.94 6.18 -6.29
C ALA A 167 10.03 6.75 -7.39
N ALA A 168 9.74 5.98 -8.44
CA ALA A 168 8.80 6.37 -9.49
C ALA A 168 7.42 6.71 -8.90
N LEU A 169 6.87 5.82 -8.08
CA LEU A 169 5.58 6.06 -7.44
C LEU A 169 5.58 7.28 -6.51
N ARG A 170 6.67 7.56 -5.80
CA ARG A 170 6.79 8.76 -4.95
C ARG A 170 6.78 10.03 -5.78
N ARG A 171 7.59 10.10 -6.85
CA ARG A 171 7.66 11.26 -7.76
C ARG A 171 6.31 11.58 -8.41
N CYS A 172 5.59 10.54 -8.83
CA CYS A 172 4.32 10.72 -9.54
C CYS A 172 3.10 10.97 -8.62
N ARG A 173 3.28 10.88 -7.29
CA ARG A 173 2.25 11.26 -6.30
C ARG A 173 2.33 12.74 -5.90
N GLY A 174 3.52 13.34 -5.95
CA GLY A 174 3.77 14.66 -5.37
C GLY A 174 3.44 15.84 -6.27
N LYS A 175 3.19 15.65 -7.57
CA LYS A 175 2.97 16.76 -8.53
C LYS A 175 1.50 17.07 -8.84
N ALA A 176 0.55 16.39 -8.24
CA ALA A 176 -0.88 16.66 -8.46
C ALA A 176 -1.46 17.81 -7.60
N ALA A 177 -0.60 18.64 -6.98
CA ALA A 177 -1.02 19.76 -6.12
C ALA A 177 -0.54 21.13 -6.64
N ALA A 178 -0.23 21.24 -7.93
CA ALA A 178 0.16 22.52 -8.55
C ALA A 178 -0.47 22.62 -9.95
N GLU A 179 -1.80 22.69 -9.99
CA GLU A 179 -2.62 23.28 -11.05
C GLU A 179 -3.87 23.86 -10.41
#